data_dd0dbb3b72982d478b846174af5e8d33
#
_entry.id   dd0dbb3b72982d478b846174af5e8d33
#
_cell.length_a   1.000
_cell.length_b   1.000
_cell.length_c   1.000
_cell.angle_alpha   90.00
_cell.angle_beta   90.00
_cell.angle_gamma   90.00
#
_symmetry.space_group_name_H-M   'P 1'
#
loop_
_entity.id
_entity.type
_entity.pdbx_description
1 polymer ?
#
loop_
_entity_poly.entity_id
_entity_poly.type
_entity_poly.pdbx_seq_one_letter_code
_entity_poly.pdbx_strand_id
1 'polypeptide(L)'
;MRGFRALHFIGPCVTVFGSARFKADHPYYAVGRELGSRLARVGFAVMTGGGPGIMEAANRGAREAGGRSIGCNIELPREQRPNEYVDRWITFRHFFVRKVMLVKYSYAFIALPGGFGTLDEMFEVATLVQTGKVKEYPIVLLGRDYWRPLTDFLRNRLLVEGTIDPGDEQLLMVTDSPAEAVEWITGVAMRRFGLTYGPLARRRWYLGE
;
A
#
# COMPACT_ATOMS: atom_id res chain seq x y z
N MET A 1 -1.47 19.37 10.56
CA MET A 1 -1.77 20.05 9.29
C MET A 1 -0.74 19.81 8.18
N ARG A 2 0.57 19.64 8.45
CA ARG A 2 1.61 19.37 7.41
C ARG A 2 1.30 18.15 6.54
N GLY A 3 0.90 17.01 7.12
CA GLY A 3 0.59 15.77 6.37
C GLY A 3 -0.56 15.93 5.38
N PHE A 4 -1.64 16.59 5.78
CA PHE A 4 -2.78 16.84 4.88
C PHE A 4 -2.40 17.69 3.66
N ARG A 5 -1.64 18.76 3.86
CA ARG A 5 -1.17 19.62 2.75
C ARG A 5 -0.19 18.88 1.83
N ALA A 6 0.69 18.05 2.42
CA ALA A 6 1.69 17.33 1.65
C ALA A 6 1.10 16.19 0.79
N LEU A 7 0.03 15.54 1.26
CA LEU A 7 -0.59 14.41 0.56
C LEU A 7 -1.80 14.81 -0.32
N HIS A 8 -2.31 16.04 -0.19
CA HIS A 8 -3.52 16.47 -0.91
C HIS A 8 -3.40 16.40 -2.44
N PHE A 9 -2.21 16.65 -2.97
CA PHE A 9 -1.97 16.75 -4.42
C PHE A 9 -1.18 15.56 -5.00
N ILE A 10 -1.14 14.42 -4.30
CA ILE A 10 -0.38 13.26 -4.79
C ILE A 10 -1.11 12.46 -5.87
N GLY A 11 -2.40 12.76 -6.12
CA GLY A 11 -3.25 11.99 -7.03
C GLY A 11 -3.60 10.61 -6.50
N PRO A 12 -4.16 9.73 -7.35
CA PRO A 12 -4.49 8.37 -6.97
C PRO A 12 -3.25 7.63 -6.46
N CYS A 13 -3.35 7.01 -5.29
CA CYS A 13 -2.22 6.40 -4.61
C CYS A 13 -2.57 4.98 -4.15
N VAL A 14 -1.60 4.09 -4.15
CA VAL A 14 -1.70 2.75 -3.56
C VAL A 14 -0.62 2.60 -2.49
N THR A 15 -1.02 2.13 -1.31
CA THR A 15 -0.08 1.89 -0.20
C THR A 15 0.46 0.47 -0.26
N VAL A 16 1.79 0.32 -0.16
CA VAL A 16 2.50 -0.95 -0.18
C VAL A 16 3.29 -1.13 1.12
N PHE A 17 3.05 -2.26 1.77
CA PHE A 17 3.75 -2.69 2.98
C PHE A 17 4.47 -4.03 2.78
N GLY A 18 5.48 -4.27 3.60
CA GLY A 18 6.24 -5.51 3.62
C GLY A 18 7.48 -5.40 4.52
N SER A 19 8.27 -6.46 4.55
CA SER A 19 9.46 -6.55 5.39
C SER A 19 10.51 -5.49 5.05
N ALA A 20 10.96 -4.75 6.05
CA ALA A 20 12.12 -3.87 5.96
C ALA A 20 13.47 -4.64 5.93
N ARG A 21 13.44 -5.96 6.15
CA ARG A 21 14.64 -6.81 6.30
C ARG A 21 15.04 -7.53 5.01
N PHE A 22 14.18 -7.54 4.00
CA PHE A 22 14.48 -8.19 2.71
C PHE A 22 15.40 -7.30 1.89
N LYS A 23 16.61 -7.79 1.66
CA LYS A 23 17.62 -7.11 0.85
C LYS A 23 17.31 -7.23 -0.64
N ALA A 24 18.08 -6.52 -1.47
CA ALA A 24 17.87 -6.48 -2.93
C ALA A 24 18.01 -7.83 -3.64
N ASP A 25 18.70 -8.79 -3.04
CA ASP A 25 18.87 -10.18 -3.51
C ASP A 25 17.70 -11.10 -3.15
N HIS A 26 16.78 -10.65 -2.27
CA HIS A 26 15.65 -11.46 -1.86
C HIS A 26 14.56 -11.52 -2.96
N PRO A 27 13.96 -12.69 -3.25
CA PRO A 27 12.96 -12.85 -4.31
C PRO A 27 11.79 -11.85 -4.21
N TYR A 28 11.27 -11.63 -3.00
CA TYR A 28 10.19 -10.66 -2.78
C TYR A 28 10.59 -9.20 -3.00
N TYR A 29 11.89 -8.87 -2.96
CA TYR A 29 12.33 -7.54 -3.36
C TYR A 29 12.07 -7.30 -4.86
N ALA A 30 12.39 -8.27 -5.71
CA ALA A 30 12.11 -8.20 -7.15
C ALA A 30 10.59 -8.08 -7.41
N VAL A 31 9.77 -8.85 -6.69
CA VAL A 31 8.30 -8.77 -6.75
C VAL A 31 7.80 -7.38 -6.34
N GLY A 32 8.31 -6.82 -5.25
CA GLY A 32 7.95 -5.47 -4.79
C GLY A 32 8.33 -4.38 -5.80
N ARG A 33 9.50 -4.51 -6.43
CA ARG A 33 9.96 -3.59 -7.49
C ARG A 33 9.08 -3.68 -8.74
N GLU A 34 8.75 -4.89 -9.17
CA GLU A 34 7.83 -5.10 -10.28
C GLU A 34 6.45 -4.49 -9.99
N LEU A 35 5.91 -4.74 -8.80
CA LEU A 35 4.64 -4.18 -8.35
C LEU A 35 4.64 -2.65 -8.43
N GLY A 36 5.66 -2.00 -7.86
CA GLY A 36 5.80 -0.55 -7.90
C GLY A 36 5.83 0.00 -9.32
N SER A 37 6.58 -0.66 -10.22
CA SER A 37 6.64 -0.30 -11.63
C SER A 37 5.28 -0.42 -12.33
N ARG A 38 4.54 -1.49 -12.09
CA ARG A 38 3.21 -1.72 -12.67
C ARG A 38 2.18 -0.69 -12.19
N LEU A 39 2.15 -0.41 -10.88
CA LEU A 39 1.29 0.62 -10.30
C LEU A 39 1.55 2.00 -10.92
N ALA A 40 2.82 2.37 -11.07
CA ALA A 40 3.20 3.63 -11.68
C ALA A 40 2.76 3.74 -13.16
N ARG A 41 2.92 2.68 -13.93
CA ARG A 41 2.50 2.64 -15.35
C ARG A 41 1.00 2.81 -15.56
N VAL A 42 0.19 2.36 -14.61
CA VAL A 42 -1.27 2.58 -14.65
C VAL A 42 -1.69 3.89 -13.96
N GLY A 43 -0.74 4.74 -13.58
CA GLY A 43 -1.00 6.11 -13.09
C GLY A 43 -1.12 6.27 -11.58
N PHE A 44 -0.96 5.20 -10.79
CA PHE A 44 -0.94 5.33 -9.33
C PHE A 44 0.41 5.84 -8.81
N ALA A 45 0.34 6.73 -7.83
CA ALA A 45 1.47 6.98 -6.95
C ALA A 45 1.67 5.79 -6.01
N VAL A 46 2.91 5.44 -5.70
CA VAL A 46 3.23 4.38 -4.74
C VAL A 46 3.60 5.00 -3.40
N MET A 47 2.85 4.68 -2.37
CA MET A 47 3.09 5.13 -1.00
C MET A 47 3.57 3.97 -0.15
N THR A 48 4.62 4.20 0.63
CA THR A 48 5.18 3.22 1.57
C THR A 48 5.55 3.89 2.88
N GLY A 49 6.10 3.14 3.83
CA GLY A 49 6.76 3.73 5.00
C GLY A 49 8.09 4.44 4.68
N GLY A 50 8.59 4.33 3.44
CA GLY A 50 9.81 4.98 2.96
C GLY A 50 11.12 4.39 3.48
N GLY A 51 11.08 3.29 4.23
CA GLY A 51 12.25 2.57 4.75
C GLY A 51 12.87 1.61 3.73
N PRO A 52 13.77 0.73 4.18
CA PRO A 52 14.43 -0.26 3.34
C PRO A 52 13.54 -1.46 2.99
N GLY A 53 14.08 -2.41 2.27
CA GLY A 53 13.46 -3.69 1.95
C GLY A 53 12.31 -3.56 0.95
N ILE A 54 11.16 -4.15 1.25
CA ILE A 54 9.99 -4.11 0.36
C ILE A 54 9.52 -2.67 0.09
N MET A 55 9.61 -1.79 1.07
CA MET A 55 9.26 -0.38 0.90
C MET A 55 10.15 0.30 -0.15
N GLU A 56 11.46 0.08 -0.05
CA GLU A 56 12.44 0.54 -1.03
C GLU A 56 12.18 -0.08 -2.40
N ALA A 57 11.94 -1.39 -2.48
CA ALA A 57 11.67 -2.09 -3.72
C ALA A 57 10.48 -1.47 -4.47
N ALA A 58 9.37 -1.24 -3.78
CA ALA A 58 8.17 -0.64 -4.36
C ALA A 58 8.40 0.83 -4.80
N ASN A 59 9.06 1.63 -3.96
CA ASN A 59 9.45 2.99 -4.29
C ASN A 59 10.37 3.04 -5.51
N ARG A 60 11.38 2.16 -5.56
CA ARG A 60 12.32 2.02 -6.67
C ARG A 60 11.60 1.69 -7.97
N GLY A 61 10.74 0.67 -7.95
CA GLY A 61 9.97 0.27 -9.13
C GLY A 61 9.10 1.39 -9.68
N ALA A 62 8.43 2.13 -8.79
CA ALA A 62 7.62 3.28 -9.17
C ALA A 62 8.48 4.38 -9.82
N ARG A 63 9.62 4.73 -9.23
CA ARG A 63 10.50 5.77 -9.73
C ARG A 63 11.15 5.41 -11.06
N GLU A 64 11.62 4.19 -11.21
CA GLU A 64 12.20 3.68 -12.47
C GLU A 64 11.19 3.68 -13.62
N ALA A 65 9.89 3.53 -13.31
CA ALA A 65 8.81 3.64 -14.29
C ALA A 65 8.33 5.09 -14.54
N GLY A 66 8.97 6.09 -13.95
CA GLY A 66 8.60 7.50 -14.09
C GLY A 66 7.37 7.92 -13.27
N GLY A 67 6.94 7.08 -12.32
CA GLY A 67 5.82 7.36 -11.42
C GLY A 67 6.23 8.12 -10.17
N ARG A 68 5.24 8.47 -9.35
CA ARG A 68 5.42 9.16 -8.06
C ARG A 68 5.67 8.18 -6.94
N SER A 69 6.68 8.46 -6.12
CA SER A 69 7.14 7.62 -5.02
C SER A 69 7.09 8.40 -3.70
N ILE A 70 6.34 7.91 -2.72
CA ILE A 70 6.01 8.63 -1.50
C ILE A 70 6.40 7.80 -0.28
N GLY A 71 7.07 8.43 0.68
CA GLY A 71 7.40 7.85 1.97
C GLY A 71 6.64 8.50 3.11
N CYS A 72 5.80 7.74 3.81
CA CYS A 72 5.14 8.14 5.05
C CYS A 72 5.81 7.47 6.25
N ASN A 73 6.80 8.14 6.82
CA ASN A 73 7.60 7.61 7.93
C ASN A 73 6.98 7.92 9.30
N ILE A 74 7.43 7.16 10.28
CA ILE A 74 7.18 7.40 11.71
C ILE A 74 8.51 7.71 12.40
N GLU A 75 8.50 8.68 13.30
CA GLU A 75 9.63 8.97 14.15
C GLU A 75 9.85 7.79 15.12
N LEU A 76 11.00 7.13 15.00
CA LEU A 76 11.39 6.00 15.83
C LEU A 76 12.64 6.36 16.64
N PRO A 77 12.87 5.70 17.82
CA PRO A 77 14.07 5.92 18.64
C PRO A 77 15.40 5.68 17.89
N ARG A 78 15.36 4.80 16.88
CA ARG A 78 16.46 4.61 15.94
C ARG A 78 16.07 5.28 14.64
N GLU A 79 16.81 6.33 14.27
CA GLU A 79 16.56 7.10 13.06
C GLU A 79 16.58 6.21 11.81
N GLN A 80 15.48 6.24 11.05
CA GLN A 80 15.40 5.62 9.74
C GLN A 80 15.54 6.72 8.68
N ARG A 81 16.57 6.60 7.86
CA ARG A 81 16.71 7.46 6.68
C ARG A 81 15.74 7.01 5.59
N PRO A 82 15.16 7.95 4.83
CA PRO A 82 14.38 7.60 3.65
C PRO A 82 15.24 6.82 2.66
N ASN A 83 14.65 5.84 1.98
CA ASN A 83 15.33 5.21 0.87
C ASN A 83 15.49 6.23 -0.29
N GLU A 84 16.49 6.03 -1.14
CA GLU A 84 16.89 6.98 -2.20
C GLU A 84 15.86 7.16 -3.32
N TYR A 85 14.84 6.30 -3.37
CA TYR A 85 13.80 6.30 -4.41
C TYR A 85 12.55 7.07 -4.03
N VAL A 86 12.51 7.71 -2.86
CA VAL A 86 11.38 8.51 -2.40
C VAL A 86 11.45 9.94 -2.95
N ASP A 87 10.42 10.37 -3.70
CA ASP A 87 10.30 11.74 -4.21
C ASP A 87 9.78 12.72 -3.15
N ARG A 88 8.86 12.25 -2.33
CA ARG A 88 8.25 13.03 -1.24
C ARG A 88 8.26 12.25 0.05
N TRP A 89 8.93 12.83 1.05
CA TRP A 89 9.08 12.27 2.39
C TRP A 89 8.27 13.05 3.41
N ILE A 90 7.52 12.34 4.25
CA ILE A 90 6.73 12.93 5.33
C ILE A 90 6.96 12.10 6.58
N THR A 91 7.42 12.73 7.66
CA THR A 91 7.60 12.08 8.96
C THR A 91 6.46 12.46 9.90
N PHE A 92 5.87 11.48 10.53
CA PHE A 92 4.85 11.63 11.55
C PHE A 92 5.40 11.29 12.93
N ARG A 93 5.00 12.06 13.95
CA ARG A 93 5.40 11.81 15.33
C ARG A 93 4.57 10.69 15.98
N HIS A 94 3.32 10.53 15.57
CA HIS A 94 2.37 9.59 16.18
C HIS A 94 1.90 8.55 15.17
N PHE A 95 1.89 7.28 15.59
CA PHE A 95 1.45 6.15 14.77
C PHE A 95 0.05 6.35 14.21
N PHE A 96 -0.92 6.73 15.06
CA PHE A 96 -2.31 6.90 14.64
C PHE A 96 -2.50 7.94 13.54
N VAL A 97 -1.70 9.04 13.56
CA VAL A 97 -1.75 10.06 12.50
C VAL A 97 -1.24 9.48 11.18
N ARG A 98 -0.11 8.77 11.23
CA ARG A 98 0.46 8.10 10.05
C ARG A 98 -0.52 7.11 9.44
N LYS A 99 -1.13 6.25 10.26
CA LYS A 99 -2.09 5.24 9.84
C LYS A 99 -3.30 5.86 9.13
N VAL A 100 -3.89 6.89 9.73
CA VAL A 100 -4.99 7.64 9.10
C VAL A 100 -4.57 8.20 7.74
N MET A 101 -3.36 8.74 7.60
CA MET A 101 -2.89 9.28 6.33
C MET A 101 -2.67 8.21 5.27
N LEU A 102 -2.10 7.07 5.65
CA LEU A 102 -1.88 5.93 4.76
C LEU A 102 -3.20 5.41 4.18
N VAL A 103 -4.23 5.28 5.00
CA VAL A 103 -5.55 4.81 4.55
C VAL A 103 -6.29 5.90 3.77
N LYS A 104 -6.35 7.13 4.31
CA LYS A 104 -7.14 8.23 3.73
C LYS A 104 -6.74 8.59 2.30
N TYR A 105 -5.45 8.53 1.99
CA TYR A 105 -4.92 8.93 0.68
C TYR A 105 -4.68 7.77 -0.27
N SER A 106 -5.03 6.55 0.13
CA SER A 106 -4.85 5.37 -0.70
C SER A 106 -6.17 4.84 -1.24
N TYR A 107 -6.11 4.29 -2.43
CA TYR A 107 -7.22 3.60 -3.11
C TYR A 107 -7.17 2.10 -2.90
N ALA A 108 -6.04 1.57 -2.47
CA ALA A 108 -5.83 0.16 -2.16
C ALA A 108 -4.65 -0.02 -1.20
N PHE A 109 -4.60 -1.19 -0.58
CA PHE A 109 -3.53 -1.62 0.29
C PHE A 109 -2.95 -2.95 -0.21
N ILE A 110 -1.63 -3.02 -0.32
CA ILE A 110 -0.94 -4.26 -0.72
C ILE A 110 0.08 -4.62 0.35
N ALA A 111 -0.01 -5.85 0.85
CA ALA A 111 0.96 -6.42 1.76
C ALA A 111 1.77 -7.53 1.08
N LEU A 112 3.09 -7.32 0.96
CA LEU A 112 4.04 -8.38 0.71
C LEU A 112 4.48 -9.00 2.04
N PRO A 113 5.17 -10.16 2.03
CA PRO A 113 5.67 -10.78 3.25
C PRO A 113 6.37 -9.81 4.19
N GLY A 114 5.95 -9.81 5.47
CA GLY A 114 6.44 -8.87 6.45
C GLY A 114 6.10 -9.25 7.88
N GLY A 115 6.64 -8.53 8.85
CA GLY A 115 6.45 -8.78 10.27
C GLY A 115 5.28 -8.04 10.89
N PHE A 116 5.38 -7.79 12.20
CA PHE A 116 4.32 -7.18 13.00
C PHE A 116 3.83 -5.84 12.45
N GLY A 117 4.72 -4.98 11.94
CA GLY A 117 4.31 -3.69 11.38
C GLY A 117 3.47 -3.83 10.10
N THR A 118 3.73 -4.87 9.29
CA THR A 118 2.93 -5.19 8.10
C THR A 118 1.57 -5.75 8.49
N LEU A 119 1.53 -6.66 9.47
CA LEU A 119 0.29 -7.23 10.00
C LEU A 119 -0.58 -6.18 10.69
N ASP A 120 0.01 -5.29 11.48
CA ASP A 120 -0.67 -4.19 12.17
C ASP A 120 -1.41 -3.28 11.19
N GLU A 121 -0.76 -2.84 10.12
CA GLU A 121 -1.39 -2.00 9.09
C GLU A 121 -2.46 -2.78 8.31
N MET A 122 -2.19 -4.04 7.98
CA MET A 122 -3.13 -4.89 7.24
C MET A 122 -4.43 -5.12 8.04
N PHE A 123 -4.32 -5.49 9.32
CA PHE A 123 -5.49 -5.74 10.16
C PHE A 123 -6.26 -4.46 10.49
N GLU A 124 -5.59 -3.32 10.63
CA GLU A 124 -6.28 -2.04 10.76
C GLU A 124 -7.15 -1.75 9.54
N VAL A 125 -6.57 -1.88 8.33
CA VAL A 125 -7.32 -1.66 7.09
C VAL A 125 -8.46 -2.67 6.96
N ALA A 126 -8.22 -3.96 7.24
CA ALA A 126 -9.24 -4.99 7.22
C ALA A 126 -10.40 -4.66 8.18
N THR A 127 -10.10 -4.21 9.40
CA THR A 127 -11.10 -3.79 10.38
C THR A 127 -11.91 -2.57 9.90
N LEU A 128 -11.27 -1.60 9.26
CA LEU A 128 -11.97 -0.43 8.73
C LEU A 128 -12.92 -0.80 7.58
N VAL A 129 -12.56 -1.79 6.76
CA VAL A 129 -13.42 -2.29 5.69
C VAL A 129 -14.55 -3.14 6.27
N GLN A 130 -14.25 -4.08 7.16
CA GLN A 130 -15.22 -4.92 7.86
C GLN A 130 -16.32 -4.09 8.56
N THR A 131 -15.91 -3.04 9.27
CA THR A 131 -16.84 -2.16 10.00
C THR A 131 -17.54 -1.12 9.11
N GLY A 132 -17.31 -1.13 7.79
CA GLY A 132 -17.92 -0.22 6.83
C GLY A 132 -17.45 1.24 6.93
N LYS A 133 -16.37 1.51 7.69
CA LYS A 133 -15.75 2.86 7.76
C LYS A 133 -15.10 3.23 6.45
N VAL A 134 -14.53 2.25 5.76
CA VAL A 134 -14.01 2.37 4.40
C VAL A 134 -14.70 1.31 3.54
N LYS A 135 -15.30 1.71 2.42
CA LYS A 135 -16.04 0.80 1.55
C LYS A 135 -15.23 0.52 0.28
N GLU A 136 -15.41 -0.70 -0.29
CA GLU A 136 -14.81 -1.08 -1.58
C GLU A 136 -13.30 -0.74 -1.66
N TYR A 137 -12.57 -1.09 -0.62
CA TYR A 137 -11.13 -0.81 -0.52
C TYR A 137 -10.35 -2.12 -0.72
N PRO A 138 -9.69 -2.30 -1.86
CA PRO A 138 -8.93 -3.51 -2.15
C PRO A 138 -7.80 -3.73 -1.15
N ILE A 139 -7.73 -4.94 -0.59
CA ILE A 139 -6.61 -5.40 0.25
C ILE A 139 -6.01 -6.62 -0.43
N VAL A 140 -4.76 -6.51 -0.88
CA VAL A 140 -4.05 -7.58 -1.57
C VAL A 140 -2.92 -8.13 -0.71
N LEU A 141 -2.89 -9.44 -0.55
CA LEU A 141 -1.78 -10.19 0.03
C LEU A 141 -0.97 -10.82 -1.11
N LEU A 142 0.22 -10.32 -1.36
CA LEU A 142 1.09 -10.81 -2.42
C LEU A 142 2.10 -11.80 -1.86
N GLY A 143 2.06 -13.05 -2.37
CA GLY A 143 2.87 -14.17 -1.88
C GLY A 143 2.04 -15.25 -1.18
N ARG A 144 1.34 -16.11 -1.95
CA ARG A 144 0.39 -17.14 -1.45
C ARG A 144 1.01 -18.02 -0.38
N ASP A 145 2.20 -18.54 -0.61
CA ASP A 145 2.85 -19.47 0.31
C ASP A 145 3.16 -18.84 1.67
N TYR A 146 3.56 -17.58 1.67
CA TYR A 146 3.82 -16.85 2.90
C TYR A 146 2.54 -16.58 3.70
N TRP A 147 1.46 -16.20 3.00
CA TRP A 147 0.22 -15.80 3.65
C TRP A 147 -0.72 -16.97 3.96
N ARG A 148 -0.47 -18.17 3.41
CA ARG A 148 -1.30 -19.37 3.63
C ARG A 148 -1.56 -19.66 5.11
N PRO A 149 -0.58 -19.70 6.02
CA PRO A 149 -0.85 -19.96 7.43
C PRO A 149 -1.80 -18.95 8.07
N LEU A 150 -1.72 -17.67 7.64
CA LEU A 150 -2.61 -16.64 8.12
C LEU A 150 -4.03 -16.81 7.56
N THR A 151 -4.18 -17.03 6.27
CA THR A 151 -5.49 -17.23 5.63
C THR A 151 -6.15 -18.52 6.14
N ASP A 152 -5.38 -19.57 6.40
CA ASP A 152 -5.87 -20.80 7.03
C ASP A 152 -6.33 -20.55 8.48
N PHE A 153 -5.63 -19.72 9.24
CA PHE A 153 -6.04 -19.31 10.59
C PHE A 153 -7.36 -18.51 10.55
N LEU A 154 -7.50 -17.56 9.65
CA LEU A 154 -8.73 -16.79 9.48
C LEU A 154 -9.91 -17.73 9.17
N ARG A 155 -9.74 -18.65 8.23
CA ARG A 155 -10.77 -19.58 7.78
C ARG A 155 -11.08 -20.67 8.81
N ASN A 156 -10.05 -21.33 9.34
CA ASN A 156 -10.22 -22.53 10.15
C ASN A 156 -10.37 -22.22 11.66
N ARG A 157 -10.18 -20.97 12.06
CA ARG A 157 -10.35 -20.54 13.46
C ARG A 157 -11.29 -19.36 13.60
N LEU A 158 -10.97 -18.20 13.05
CA LEU A 158 -11.78 -17.01 13.30
C LEU A 158 -13.21 -17.16 12.76
N LEU A 159 -13.34 -17.72 11.55
CA LEU A 159 -14.65 -17.95 10.95
C LEU A 159 -15.43 -19.07 11.69
N VAL A 160 -14.75 -20.17 12.05
CA VAL A 160 -15.39 -21.30 12.76
C VAL A 160 -15.84 -20.91 14.16
N GLU A 161 -15.05 -20.10 14.88
CA GLU A 161 -15.39 -19.59 16.21
C GLU A 161 -16.37 -18.40 16.18
N GLY A 162 -16.75 -17.94 14.97
CA GLY A 162 -17.70 -16.82 14.81
C GLY A 162 -17.14 -15.47 15.24
N THR A 163 -15.81 -15.29 15.23
CA THR A 163 -15.16 -14.00 15.56
C THR A 163 -15.04 -13.07 14.35
N ILE A 164 -15.29 -13.60 13.15
CA ILE A 164 -15.48 -12.87 11.89
C ILE A 164 -16.66 -13.47 11.13
N ASP A 165 -17.27 -12.69 10.23
CA ASP A 165 -18.36 -13.13 9.37
C ASP A 165 -17.86 -13.82 8.09
N PRO A 166 -18.67 -14.69 7.43
CA PRO A 166 -18.29 -15.35 6.17
C PRO A 166 -17.89 -14.41 5.04
N GLY A 167 -18.40 -13.16 5.04
CA GLY A 167 -18.01 -12.13 4.07
C GLY A 167 -16.64 -11.52 4.31
N ASP A 168 -16.13 -11.61 5.53
CA ASP A 168 -14.86 -10.98 5.91
C ASP A 168 -13.64 -11.68 5.29
N GLU A 169 -13.75 -12.98 5.04
CA GLU A 169 -12.70 -13.73 4.34
C GLU A 169 -12.46 -13.19 2.92
N GLN A 170 -13.49 -12.67 2.27
CA GLN A 170 -13.43 -12.15 0.90
C GLN A 170 -12.81 -10.74 0.82
N LEU A 171 -12.54 -10.09 1.96
CA LEU A 171 -11.89 -8.78 1.98
C LEU A 171 -10.44 -8.84 1.48
N LEU A 172 -9.82 -10.02 1.57
CA LEU A 172 -8.41 -10.23 1.26
C LEU A 172 -8.26 -10.99 -0.06
N MET A 173 -7.73 -10.32 -1.08
CA MET A 173 -7.27 -11.01 -2.30
C MET A 173 -5.87 -11.56 -2.09
N VAL A 174 -5.65 -12.85 -2.36
CA VAL A 174 -4.33 -13.47 -2.23
C VAL A 174 -3.83 -13.91 -3.61
N THR A 175 -2.66 -13.42 -4.01
CA THR A 175 -2.06 -13.74 -5.32
C THR A 175 -0.53 -13.77 -5.26
N ASP A 176 0.10 -14.41 -6.24
CA ASP A 176 1.55 -14.32 -6.47
C ASP A 176 1.89 -13.35 -7.62
N SER A 177 0.89 -12.86 -8.34
CA SER A 177 1.06 -12.05 -9.53
C SER A 177 0.89 -10.55 -9.26
N PRO A 178 1.95 -9.73 -9.37
CA PRO A 178 1.82 -8.27 -9.35
C PRO A 178 0.88 -7.74 -10.43
N ALA A 179 0.81 -8.41 -11.58
CA ALA A 179 -0.08 -8.02 -12.68
C ALA A 179 -1.56 -8.18 -12.28
N GLU A 180 -1.93 -9.35 -11.75
CA GLU A 180 -3.29 -9.65 -11.26
C GLU A 180 -3.69 -8.68 -10.14
N ALA A 181 -2.79 -8.40 -9.21
CA ALA A 181 -3.03 -7.44 -8.13
C ALA A 181 -3.36 -6.03 -8.67
N VAL A 182 -2.58 -5.55 -9.63
CA VAL A 182 -2.77 -4.21 -10.23
C VAL A 182 -4.05 -4.15 -11.08
N GLU A 183 -4.35 -5.19 -11.84
CA GLU A 183 -5.58 -5.29 -12.64
C GLU A 183 -6.82 -5.23 -11.74
N TRP A 184 -6.85 -5.99 -10.66
CA TRP A 184 -7.97 -5.98 -9.71
C TRP A 184 -8.15 -4.61 -9.05
N ILE A 185 -7.07 -4.00 -8.55
CA ILE A 185 -7.10 -2.67 -7.94
C ILE A 185 -7.60 -1.63 -8.94
N THR A 186 -7.10 -1.67 -10.15
CA THR A 186 -7.50 -0.73 -11.22
C THR A 186 -8.98 -0.89 -11.55
N GLY A 187 -9.47 -2.13 -11.66
CA GLY A 187 -10.88 -2.41 -11.90
C GLY A 187 -11.80 -1.86 -10.80
N VAL A 188 -11.42 -1.99 -9.53
CA VAL A 188 -12.17 -1.40 -8.41
C VAL A 188 -12.11 0.12 -8.45
N ALA A 189 -10.93 0.70 -8.65
CA ALA A 189 -10.73 2.14 -8.70
C ALA A 189 -11.51 2.80 -9.84
N MET A 190 -11.57 2.19 -11.01
CA MET A 190 -12.37 2.69 -12.15
C MET A 190 -13.86 2.65 -11.84
N ARG A 191 -14.39 1.55 -11.30
CA ARG A 191 -15.82 1.43 -10.96
C ARG A 191 -16.25 2.41 -9.88
N ARG A 192 -15.46 2.55 -8.84
CA ARG A 192 -15.82 3.35 -7.66
C ARG A 192 -15.61 4.85 -7.85
N PHE A 193 -14.49 5.22 -8.47
CA PHE A 193 -14.05 6.62 -8.50
C PHE A 193 -14.08 7.23 -9.90
N GLY A 194 -14.50 6.48 -10.91
CA GLY A 194 -14.49 6.94 -12.30
C GLY A 194 -13.08 7.30 -12.79
N LEU A 195 -12.04 6.69 -12.22
CA LEU A 195 -10.67 6.94 -12.64
C LEU A 195 -10.49 6.44 -14.07
N THR A 196 -10.19 7.36 -14.96
CA THR A 196 -9.86 7.05 -16.36
C THR A 196 -8.35 7.11 -16.54
N TYR A 197 -7.80 6.23 -17.39
CA TYR A 197 -6.43 6.34 -17.83
C TYR A 197 -6.26 7.65 -18.59
N GLY A 198 -5.52 8.58 -18.00
CA GLY A 198 -5.19 9.85 -18.61
C GLY A 198 -3.75 10.25 -18.29
N PRO A 199 -3.12 11.06 -19.15
CA PRO A 199 -1.81 11.61 -18.81
C PRO A 199 -1.93 12.37 -17.49
N LEU A 200 -0.90 12.21 -16.63
CA LEU A 200 -0.79 12.95 -15.37
C LEU A 200 -1.10 14.42 -15.60
N ALA A 201 -2.05 14.96 -14.84
CA ALA A 201 -2.38 16.39 -14.92
C ALA A 201 -1.09 17.20 -14.73
N ARG A 202 -0.69 17.95 -15.75
CA ARG A 202 0.46 18.83 -15.66
C ARG A 202 0.13 19.93 -14.65
N ARG A 203 1.05 20.16 -13.69
CA ARG A 203 0.97 21.29 -12.77
C ARG A 203 0.70 22.57 -13.57
N ARG A 204 -0.40 23.21 -13.27
CA ARG A 204 -0.75 24.50 -13.86
C ARG A 204 -0.26 25.57 -12.89
N TRP A 205 0.96 26.10 -13.14
CA TRP A 205 1.60 27.10 -12.30
C TRP A 205 0.72 28.31 -11.94
N TYR A 206 -0.23 28.66 -12.82
CA TYR A 206 -1.18 29.75 -12.61
C TYR A 206 -2.35 29.42 -11.66
N LEU A 207 -2.48 28.15 -11.20
CA LEU A 207 -3.46 27.74 -10.20
C LEU A 207 -2.86 27.62 -8.79
N GLY A 208 -1.58 27.95 -8.60
CA GLY A 208 -0.89 27.86 -7.33
C GLY A 208 -0.63 26.42 -6.86
N GLU A 209 -0.62 25.46 -7.77
CA GLU A 209 -0.40 24.02 -7.50
C GLU A 209 1.09 23.64 -7.49
#